data_a8a4ebd3ca41f1f1236e7651dd613f69
#
_entry.id   a8a4ebd3ca41f1f1236e7651dd613f69
#
_cell.length_a   1.000
_cell.length_b   1.000
_cell.length_c   1.000
_cell.angle_alpha   90.00
_cell.angle_beta   90.00
_cell.angle_gamma   90.00
#
_symmetry.space_group_name_H-M   'P 1'
#
loop_
_entity.id
_entity.type
_entity.pdbx_description
1 polymer ?
#
loop_
_entity_poly.entity_id
_entity_poly.type
_entity_poly.pdbx_seq_one_letter_code
_entity_poly.pdbx_strand_id
1 'polypeptide(L)'
;MAPDLSIAQFTVSPDFGPDLIGSWFVFNTWLQRQLGHPIHLELHDSFAAQRAALAAGEVDMIYANPSDAAVLVRSYGFTPVVRPAQHPDEVVLAAAADSTIHHVEDLDPGTRLARTDDPDVSMIARIMLEPADLDANNTTTIEFDTYVLVAKALLDGRAEVGAFLDEAFAGLSSLVRAQLRPLVTSQISVIHHALMVGPRLATHRDTLVGVLLGMANDPAGARVLSELGILGWQPMEHEEAEFLIDLMDTLAA
;
A
#
# COMPACT_ATOMS: atom_id res chain seq x y z
N MET A 1 21.78 -3.02 31.34
CA MET A 1 21.24 -4.33 30.90
C MET A 1 20.65 -4.05 29.53
N ALA A 2 21.28 -4.53 28.46
CA ALA A 2 20.70 -4.38 27.12
C ALA A 2 19.31 -5.05 27.15
N PRO A 3 18.27 -4.45 26.54
CA PRO A 3 17.00 -5.12 26.41
C PRO A 3 17.26 -6.43 25.66
N ASP A 4 16.73 -7.51 26.19
CA ASP A 4 16.70 -8.81 25.51
C ASP A 4 15.87 -8.63 24.24
N LEU A 5 16.54 -8.35 23.13
CA LEU A 5 15.93 -8.30 21.81
C LEU A 5 15.67 -9.75 21.40
N SER A 6 14.62 -10.37 21.98
CA SER A 6 13.96 -11.48 21.35
C SER A 6 13.76 -11.12 19.86
N ILE A 7 13.79 -12.12 18.98
CA ILE A 7 13.63 -11.94 17.52
C ILE A 7 12.55 -10.92 17.23
N ALA A 8 12.91 -9.82 16.54
CA ALA A 8 11.95 -8.81 16.14
C ALA A 8 11.01 -9.36 15.05
N GLN A 9 9.73 -9.06 15.14
CA GLN A 9 8.71 -9.52 14.19
C GLN A 9 8.42 -8.42 13.17
N PHE A 10 8.68 -8.70 11.91
CA PHE A 10 8.45 -7.79 10.79
C PHE A 10 7.34 -8.32 9.89
N THR A 11 6.48 -7.45 9.41
CA THR A 11 5.47 -7.76 8.39
C THR A 11 5.40 -6.66 7.34
N VAL A 12 4.72 -6.96 6.23
CA VAL A 12 4.50 -6.04 5.11
C VAL A 12 3.01 -6.07 4.78
N SER A 13 2.42 -4.92 4.48
CA SER A 13 1.03 -4.82 3.99
C SER A 13 0.80 -5.77 2.82
N PRO A 14 -0.32 -6.50 2.77
CA PRO A 14 -0.55 -7.55 1.78
C PRO A 14 -1.05 -7.03 0.41
N ASP A 15 -0.88 -5.75 0.12
CA ASP A 15 -1.26 -5.06 -1.13
C ASP A 15 -0.21 -5.14 -2.25
N PHE A 16 0.97 -5.69 -1.95
CA PHE A 16 2.01 -5.90 -2.95
C PHE A 16 1.77 -7.14 -3.84
N GLY A 17 2.34 -7.13 -5.05
CA GLY A 17 2.24 -8.26 -5.97
C GLY A 17 3.00 -9.50 -5.48
N PRO A 18 2.55 -10.73 -5.82
CA PRO A 18 3.20 -11.98 -5.42
C PRO A 18 4.66 -12.11 -5.89
N ASP A 19 5.04 -11.43 -6.94
CA ASP A 19 6.40 -11.35 -7.47
C ASP A 19 7.38 -10.63 -6.54
N LEU A 20 6.89 -9.76 -5.64
CA LEU A 20 7.70 -9.05 -4.66
C LEU A 20 7.98 -9.84 -3.37
N ILE A 21 7.32 -10.99 -3.16
CA ILE A 21 7.53 -11.84 -1.97
C ILE A 21 9.02 -12.13 -1.75
N GLY A 22 9.70 -12.58 -2.81
CA GLY A 22 11.14 -12.87 -2.74
C GLY A 22 11.98 -11.65 -2.36
N SER A 23 11.66 -10.49 -2.90
CA SER A 23 12.37 -9.23 -2.65
C SER A 23 12.23 -8.77 -1.20
N TRP A 24 11.06 -8.96 -0.58
CA TRP A 24 10.85 -8.68 0.84
C TRP A 24 11.68 -9.60 1.75
N PHE A 25 11.83 -10.89 1.43
CA PHE A 25 12.74 -11.79 2.16
C PHE A 25 14.20 -11.38 2.00
N VAL A 26 14.61 -10.90 0.82
CA VAL A 26 15.97 -10.38 0.60
C VAL A 26 16.18 -9.07 1.34
N PHE A 27 15.18 -8.16 1.36
CA PHE A 27 15.19 -6.94 2.18
C PHE A 27 15.38 -7.27 3.66
N ASN A 28 14.58 -8.19 4.20
CA ASN A 28 14.71 -8.62 5.60
C ASN A 28 16.10 -9.18 5.91
N THR A 29 16.65 -10.00 5.00
CA THR A 29 18.00 -10.55 5.17
C THR A 29 19.07 -9.44 5.15
N TRP A 30 18.94 -8.45 4.27
CA TRP A 30 19.83 -7.30 4.23
C TRP A 30 19.73 -6.50 5.53
N LEU A 31 18.53 -6.19 5.98
CA LEU A 31 18.28 -5.42 7.19
C LEU A 31 18.86 -6.08 8.44
N GLN A 32 18.68 -7.41 8.59
CA GLN A 32 19.28 -8.20 9.67
C GLN A 32 20.80 -8.07 9.71
N ARG A 33 21.45 -8.09 8.53
CA ARG A 33 22.91 -7.95 8.42
C ARG A 33 23.40 -6.56 8.86
N GLN A 34 22.66 -5.52 8.49
CA GLN A 34 23.01 -4.14 8.84
C GLN A 34 22.82 -3.87 10.33
N LEU A 35 21.77 -4.42 10.94
CA LEU A 35 21.48 -4.21 12.34
C LEU A 35 22.22 -5.17 13.28
N GLY A 36 22.72 -6.30 12.76
CA GLY A 36 23.34 -7.34 13.58
C GLY A 36 22.33 -8.06 14.49
N HIS A 37 21.03 -7.98 14.21
CA HIS A 37 19.96 -8.57 15.01
C HIS A 37 19.05 -9.45 14.15
N PRO A 38 18.54 -10.59 14.71
CA PRO A 38 17.60 -11.44 14.00
C PRO A 38 16.23 -10.75 13.87
N ILE A 39 15.67 -10.80 12.68
CA ILE A 39 14.32 -10.29 12.36
C ILE A 39 13.58 -11.41 11.64
N HIS A 40 12.42 -11.78 12.16
CA HIS A 40 11.54 -12.72 11.51
C HIS A 40 10.54 -11.96 10.63
N LEU A 41 10.54 -12.25 9.33
CA LEU A 41 9.54 -11.72 8.40
C LEU A 41 8.40 -12.72 8.26
N GLU A 42 7.20 -12.27 8.60
CA GLU A 42 5.96 -12.98 8.35
C GLU A 42 5.09 -12.16 7.40
N LEU A 43 4.71 -12.75 6.27
CA LEU A 43 3.82 -12.15 5.28
C LEU A 43 2.44 -12.79 5.44
N HIS A 44 1.43 -11.95 5.63
CA HIS A 44 0.04 -12.38 5.73
C HIS A 44 -0.62 -12.38 4.34
N ASP A 45 -1.60 -13.23 4.16
CA ASP A 45 -2.35 -13.37 2.91
C ASP A 45 -3.54 -12.41 2.79
N SER A 46 -3.82 -11.64 3.85
CA SER A 46 -4.93 -10.69 3.90
C SER A 46 -4.70 -9.59 4.94
N PHE A 47 -5.32 -8.44 4.73
CA PHE A 47 -5.36 -7.35 5.72
C PHE A 47 -5.97 -7.81 7.06
N ALA A 48 -7.00 -8.66 7.01
CA ALA A 48 -7.64 -9.16 8.22
C ALA A 48 -6.68 -10.00 9.07
N ALA A 49 -5.89 -10.89 8.46
CA ALA A 49 -4.89 -11.70 9.16
C ALA A 49 -3.78 -10.81 9.75
N GLN A 50 -3.27 -9.84 8.99
CA GLN A 50 -2.26 -8.91 9.47
C GLN A 50 -2.75 -8.08 10.65
N ARG A 51 -3.97 -7.51 10.57
CA ARG A 51 -4.56 -6.72 11.66
C ARG A 51 -4.82 -7.55 12.90
N ALA A 52 -5.13 -8.85 12.75
CA ALA A 52 -5.24 -9.77 13.88
C ALA A 52 -3.89 -9.95 14.60
N ALA A 53 -2.79 -10.13 13.87
CA ALA A 53 -1.44 -10.22 14.44
C ALA A 53 -1.01 -8.91 15.13
N LEU A 54 -1.33 -7.76 14.54
CA LEU A 54 -1.11 -6.44 15.15
C LEU A 54 -1.89 -6.28 16.46
N ALA A 55 -3.17 -6.66 16.48
CA ALA A 55 -4.02 -6.61 17.67
C ALA A 55 -3.54 -7.57 18.76
N ALA A 56 -2.92 -8.70 18.40
CA ALA A 56 -2.30 -9.63 19.33
C ALA A 56 -0.94 -9.15 19.88
N GLY A 57 -0.39 -8.04 19.35
CA GLY A 57 0.92 -7.52 19.75
C GLY A 57 2.08 -8.37 19.23
N GLU A 58 1.89 -9.09 18.14
CA GLU A 58 2.86 -10.01 17.54
C GLU A 58 3.77 -9.34 16.52
N VAL A 59 3.59 -8.04 16.24
CA VAL A 59 4.34 -7.27 15.24
C VAL A 59 5.14 -6.16 15.91
N ASP A 60 6.43 -6.07 15.59
CA ASP A 60 7.34 -5.04 16.07
C ASP A 60 7.69 -4.00 15.03
N MET A 61 7.67 -4.38 13.76
CA MET A 61 7.97 -3.54 12.61
C MET A 61 7.03 -3.90 11.47
N ILE A 62 6.60 -2.89 10.74
CA ILE A 62 5.69 -3.07 9.62
C ILE A 62 6.00 -2.07 8.49
N TYR A 63 5.96 -2.53 7.25
CA TYR A 63 5.77 -1.66 6.09
C TYR A 63 4.28 -1.58 5.83
N ALA A 64 3.68 -0.49 6.28
CA ALA A 64 2.24 -0.31 6.38
C ALA A 64 1.71 0.57 5.25
N ASN A 65 0.53 0.26 4.76
CA ASN A 65 -0.25 1.17 3.94
C ASN A 65 -0.69 2.40 4.78
N PRO A 66 -1.10 3.51 4.16
CA PRO A 66 -1.49 4.75 4.85
C PRO A 66 -2.62 4.59 5.86
N SER A 67 -3.67 3.83 5.53
CA SER A 67 -4.81 3.59 6.42
C SER A 67 -4.41 2.85 7.69
N ASP A 68 -3.64 1.77 7.56
CA ASP A 68 -3.15 1.03 8.71
C ASP A 68 -2.09 1.85 9.48
N ALA A 69 -1.23 2.62 8.80
CA ALA A 69 -0.28 3.52 9.45
C ALA A 69 -0.97 4.52 10.39
N ALA A 70 -2.10 5.11 9.97
CA ALA A 70 -2.90 5.99 10.81
C ALA A 70 -3.40 5.29 12.08
N VAL A 71 -3.92 4.08 11.95
CA VAL A 71 -4.41 3.27 13.09
C VAL A 71 -3.25 2.87 14.02
N LEU A 72 -2.10 2.51 13.45
CA LEU A 72 -0.91 2.10 14.19
C LEU A 72 -0.38 3.23 15.08
N VAL A 73 -0.32 4.46 14.58
CA VAL A 73 0.08 5.63 15.36
C VAL A 73 -0.91 5.89 16.48
N ARG A 74 -2.21 5.96 16.18
CA ARG A 74 -3.25 6.32 17.13
C ARG A 74 -3.46 5.29 18.24
N SER A 75 -3.48 4.01 17.85
CA SER A 75 -4.00 2.97 18.74
C SER A 75 -2.95 2.01 19.27
N TYR A 76 -1.81 1.89 18.60
CA TYR A 76 -0.78 0.91 18.93
C TYR A 76 0.57 1.51 19.30
N GLY A 77 0.71 2.85 19.23
CA GLY A 77 1.94 3.55 19.61
C GLY A 77 3.10 3.30 18.68
N PHE A 78 2.84 2.94 17.42
CA PHE A 78 3.87 2.83 16.41
C PHE A 78 4.40 4.22 16.02
N THR A 79 5.65 4.24 15.60
CA THR A 79 6.34 5.46 15.17
C THR A 79 6.84 5.28 13.74
N PRO A 80 6.61 6.25 12.83
CA PRO A 80 7.15 6.21 11.49
C PRO A 80 8.67 6.29 11.49
N VAL A 81 9.30 5.59 10.56
CA VAL A 81 10.76 5.56 10.38
C VAL A 81 11.14 6.20 9.06
N VAL A 82 10.69 5.60 7.96
CA VAL A 82 10.95 6.07 6.59
C VAL A 82 9.76 5.77 5.68
N ARG A 83 9.68 6.52 4.59
CA ARG A 83 8.79 6.26 3.46
C ARG A 83 9.58 6.10 2.17
N PRO A 84 9.02 5.45 1.14
CA PRO A 84 9.64 5.40 -0.18
C PRO A 84 9.84 6.81 -0.76
N ALA A 85 10.97 7.03 -1.40
CA ALA A 85 11.25 8.28 -2.10
C ALA A 85 10.51 8.29 -3.44
N GLN A 86 9.73 9.34 -3.70
CA GLN A 86 9.05 9.57 -4.99
C GLN A 86 8.15 8.39 -5.43
N HIS A 87 7.47 7.77 -4.49
CA HIS A 87 6.60 6.62 -4.73
C HIS A 87 5.29 6.79 -3.94
N PRO A 88 4.42 7.73 -4.37
CA PRO A 88 3.09 7.88 -3.77
C PRO A 88 2.17 6.75 -4.22
N ASP A 89 1.21 6.41 -3.38
CA ASP A 89 0.15 5.48 -3.71
C ASP A 89 -0.94 6.23 -4.51
N GLU A 90 -0.98 5.97 -5.80
CA GLU A 90 -1.97 6.56 -6.71
C GLU A 90 -2.95 5.49 -7.18
N VAL A 91 -4.14 5.91 -7.57
CA VAL A 91 -5.22 5.03 -8.02
C VAL A 91 -5.57 5.29 -9.47
N VAL A 92 -5.77 4.22 -10.23
CA VAL A 92 -6.31 4.25 -11.58
C VAL A 92 -7.76 3.76 -11.55
N LEU A 93 -8.69 4.59 -12.04
CA LEU A 93 -10.01 4.11 -12.47
C LEU A 93 -9.93 3.72 -13.95
N ALA A 94 -10.34 2.52 -14.28
CA ALA A 94 -10.31 2.01 -15.65
C ALA A 94 -11.61 1.29 -16.03
N ALA A 95 -11.95 1.34 -17.31
CA ALA A 95 -13.05 0.58 -17.93
C ALA A 95 -12.51 -0.37 -19.00
N ALA A 96 -13.35 -1.28 -19.52
CA ALA A 96 -12.98 -2.07 -20.69
C ALA A 96 -12.78 -1.15 -21.91
N ALA A 97 -11.76 -1.42 -22.73
CA ALA A 97 -11.40 -0.55 -23.86
C ALA A 97 -12.48 -0.46 -24.95
N ASP A 98 -13.31 -1.49 -25.06
CA ASP A 98 -14.43 -1.57 -26.00
C ASP A 98 -15.75 -1.04 -25.42
N SER A 99 -15.77 -0.59 -24.15
CA SER A 99 -16.94 0.03 -23.53
C SER A 99 -17.20 1.43 -24.11
N THR A 100 -18.43 1.93 -23.89
CA THR A 100 -18.82 3.30 -24.24
C THR A 100 -18.36 4.35 -23.22
N ILE A 101 -17.77 3.92 -22.11
CA ILE A 101 -17.28 4.78 -21.02
C ILE A 101 -15.89 5.27 -21.38
N HIS A 102 -15.73 6.56 -21.55
CA HIS A 102 -14.49 7.23 -21.93
C HIS A 102 -13.95 8.14 -20.82
N HIS A 103 -14.82 8.65 -19.96
CA HIS A 103 -14.54 9.55 -18.85
C HIS A 103 -15.31 9.07 -17.62
N VAL A 104 -14.93 9.55 -16.44
CA VAL A 104 -15.63 9.23 -15.18
C VAL A 104 -17.07 9.75 -15.24
N GLU A 105 -17.30 10.90 -15.85
CA GLU A 105 -18.61 11.54 -16.01
C GLU A 105 -19.58 10.75 -16.92
N ASP A 106 -19.10 9.75 -17.65
CA ASP A 106 -19.94 8.85 -18.44
C ASP A 106 -20.58 7.72 -17.58
N LEU A 107 -20.23 7.64 -16.30
CA LEU A 107 -20.76 6.65 -15.36
C LEU A 107 -22.11 7.11 -14.81
N ASP A 108 -23.07 6.19 -14.74
CA ASP A 108 -24.43 6.45 -14.26
C ASP A 108 -24.67 5.85 -12.86
N PRO A 109 -25.64 6.36 -12.08
CA PRO A 109 -26.11 5.71 -10.87
C PRO A 109 -26.47 4.24 -11.11
N GLY A 110 -26.00 3.36 -10.21
CA GLY A 110 -26.10 1.90 -10.37
C GLY A 110 -24.86 1.26 -10.98
N THR A 111 -23.83 2.06 -11.33
CA THR A 111 -22.52 1.57 -11.78
C THR A 111 -21.96 0.50 -10.84
N ARG A 112 -21.48 -0.61 -11.40
CA ARG A 112 -20.76 -1.66 -10.67
C ARG A 112 -19.28 -1.34 -10.67
N LEU A 113 -18.74 -1.07 -9.46
CA LEU A 113 -17.33 -0.82 -9.21
C LEU A 113 -16.65 -2.12 -8.77
N ALA A 114 -15.71 -2.63 -9.56
CA ALA A 114 -14.83 -3.72 -9.18
C ALA A 114 -13.59 -3.18 -8.44
N ARG A 115 -13.25 -3.74 -7.30
CA ARG A 115 -12.07 -3.37 -6.50
C ARG A 115 -11.54 -4.56 -5.70
N THR A 116 -10.39 -4.38 -5.05
CA THR A 116 -9.92 -5.26 -3.99
C THR A 116 -10.40 -4.75 -2.62
N ASP A 117 -10.02 -5.42 -1.54
CA ASP A 117 -10.25 -4.98 -0.15
C ASP A 117 -9.22 -3.93 0.33
N ASP A 118 -8.37 -3.43 -0.58
CA ASP A 118 -7.41 -2.36 -0.31
C ASP A 118 -8.14 -1.09 0.14
N PRO A 119 -7.93 -0.63 1.39
CA PRO A 119 -8.69 0.48 1.95
C PRO A 119 -8.33 1.83 1.30
N ASP A 120 -7.06 2.02 0.91
CA ASP A 120 -6.57 3.27 0.35
C ASP A 120 -7.08 3.45 -1.08
N VAL A 121 -7.01 2.39 -1.89
CA VAL A 121 -7.60 2.36 -3.23
C VAL A 121 -9.10 2.61 -3.16
N SER A 122 -9.79 2.00 -2.19
CA SER A 122 -11.23 2.17 -2.00
C SER A 122 -11.62 3.59 -1.65
N MET A 123 -10.83 4.25 -0.82
CA MET A 123 -11.04 5.62 -0.39
C MET A 123 -10.78 6.60 -1.53
N ILE A 124 -9.62 6.49 -2.19
CA ILE A 124 -9.25 7.37 -3.31
C ILE A 124 -10.23 7.21 -4.47
N ALA A 125 -10.64 5.96 -4.79
CA ALA A 125 -11.60 5.71 -5.85
C ALA A 125 -12.95 6.41 -5.60
N ARG A 126 -13.43 6.49 -4.36
CA ARG A 126 -14.67 7.24 -4.04
C ARG A 126 -14.56 8.71 -4.40
N ILE A 127 -13.43 9.35 -4.07
CA ILE A 127 -13.19 10.76 -4.43
C ILE A 127 -13.17 10.93 -5.95
N MET A 128 -12.51 10.00 -6.65
CA MET A 128 -12.39 10.05 -8.10
C MET A 128 -13.72 9.82 -8.82
N LEU A 129 -14.74 9.28 -8.15
CA LEU A 129 -16.10 9.07 -8.68
C LEU A 129 -17.04 10.26 -8.42
N GLU A 130 -16.66 11.24 -7.57
CA GLU A 130 -17.46 12.43 -7.29
C GLU A 130 -17.85 13.24 -8.55
N PRO A 131 -17.00 13.38 -9.59
CA PRO A 131 -17.40 14.09 -10.82
C PRO A 131 -18.60 13.49 -11.55
N ALA A 132 -18.91 12.21 -11.31
CA ALA A 132 -20.10 11.52 -11.83
C ALA A 132 -21.28 11.52 -10.84
N ASP A 133 -21.21 12.27 -9.73
CA ASP A 133 -22.19 12.23 -8.63
C ASP A 133 -22.40 10.78 -8.08
N LEU A 134 -21.34 9.95 -8.10
CA LEU A 134 -21.36 8.58 -7.60
C LEU A 134 -20.78 8.48 -6.20
N ASP A 135 -21.51 7.77 -5.33
CA ASP A 135 -21.13 7.49 -3.94
C ASP A 135 -21.49 6.05 -3.55
N ALA A 136 -21.30 5.71 -2.28
CA ALA A 136 -21.61 4.38 -1.75
C ALA A 136 -23.11 4.02 -1.80
N ASN A 137 -24.00 5.00 -1.96
CA ASN A 137 -25.47 4.76 -1.97
C ASN A 137 -25.98 4.45 -3.38
N ASN A 138 -25.27 4.91 -4.41
CA ASN A 138 -25.69 4.77 -5.78
C ASN A 138 -24.72 3.97 -6.66
N THR A 139 -23.66 3.37 -6.08
CA THR A 139 -22.78 2.40 -6.74
C THR A 139 -22.95 1.00 -6.14
N THR A 140 -22.67 -0.02 -6.95
CA THR A 140 -22.61 -1.42 -6.49
C THR A 140 -21.17 -1.88 -6.47
N THR A 141 -20.58 -2.01 -5.29
CA THR A 141 -19.21 -2.51 -5.15
C THR A 141 -19.15 -4.03 -5.26
N ILE A 142 -18.22 -4.54 -6.07
CA ILE A 142 -17.90 -5.96 -6.22
C ILE A 142 -16.43 -6.13 -5.84
N GLU A 143 -16.19 -6.91 -4.80
CA GLU A 143 -14.86 -7.13 -4.23
C GLU A 143 -14.22 -8.40 -4.80
N PHE A 144 -12.92 -8.34 -5.06
CA PHE A 144 -12.09 -9.40 -5.61
C PHE A 144 -10.78 -9.53 -4.85
N ASP A 145 -10.22 -10.72 -4.81
CA ASP A 145 -8.99 -11.01 -4.08
C ASP A 145 -7.73 -10.39 -4.72
N THR A 146 -7.76 -10.05 -6.01
CA THR A 146 -6.60 -9.53 -6.74
C THR A 146 -6.98 -8.54 -7.83
N TYR A 147 -6.08 -7.63 -8.17
CA TYR A 147 -6.25 -6.69 -9.29
C TYR A 147 -6.38 -7.38 -10.65
N VAL A 148 -5.81 -8.57 -10.82
CA VAL A 148 -6.01 -9.38 -12.04
C VAL A 148 -7.47 -9.81 -12.16
N LEU A 149 -8.13 -10.16 -11.05
CA LEU A 149 -9.56 -10.50 -11.04
C LEU A 149 -10.45 -9.27 -11.24
N VAL A 150 -10.05 -8.10 -10.73
CA VAL A 150 -10.68 -6.81 -11.04
C VAL A 150 -10.64 -6.55 -12.55
N ALA A 151 -9.46 -6.65 -13.17
CA ALA A 151 -9.30 -6.50 -14.62
C ALA A 151 -10.18 -7.48 -15.39
N LYS A 152 -10.20 -8.76 -14.99
CA LYS A 152 -11.04 -9.77 -15.60
C LYS A 152 -12.54 -9.45 -15.48
N ALA A 153 -12.98 -8.89 -14.35
CA ALA A 153 -14.36 -8.49 -14.14
C ALA A 153 -14.82 -7.42 -15.15
N LEU A 154 -13.95 -6.47 -15.50
CA LEU A 154 -14.20 -5.49 -16.54
C LEU A 154 -14.33 -6.15 -17.92
N LEU A 155 -13.38 -7.02 -18.28
CA LEU A 155 -13.37 -7.71 -19.58
C LEU A 155 -14.55 -8.67 -19.76
N ASP A 156 -15.04 -9.27 -18.66
CA ASP A 156 -16.22 -10.15 -18.65
C ASP A 156 -17.55 -9.37 -18.56
N GLY A 157 -17.53 -8.02 -18.51
CA GLY A 157 -18.73 -7.18 -18.38
C GLY A 157 -19.44 -7.32 -17.04
N ARG A 158 -18.75 -7.79 -15.99
CA ARG A 158 -19.30 -7.92 -14.64
C ARG A 158 -19.29 -6.61 -13.86
N ALA A 159 -18.45 -5.67 -14.26
CA ALA A 159 -18.36 -4.31 -13.73
C ALA A 159 -18.12 -3.32 -14.87
N GLU A 160 -18.58 -2.09 -14.70
CA GLU A 160 -18.39 -0.98 -15.64
C GLU A 160 -17.04 -0.30 -15.42
N VAL A 161 -16.62 -0.16 -14.16
CA VAL A 161 -15.37 0.50 -13.75
C VAL A 161 -14.64 -0.35 -12.73
N GLY A 162 -13.32 -0.33 -12.78
CA GLY A 162 -12.43 -0.96 -11.81
C GLY A 162 -11.50 0.06 -11.18
N ALA A 163 -11.24 -0.09 -9.89
CA ALA A 163 -10.25 0.67 -9.15
C ALA A 163 -8.99 -0.19 -8.93
N PHE A 164 -7.84 0.40 -9.23
CA PHE A 164 -6.54 -0.27 -9.15
C PHE A 164 -5.54 0.64 -8.45
N LEU A 165 -4.69 0.08 -7.64
CA LEU A 165 -3.43 0.74 -7.32
C LEU A 165 -2.65 0.95 -8.64
N ASP A 166 -2.10 2.14 -8.89
CA ASP A 166 -1.43 2.49 -10.16
C ASP A 166 -0.30 1.50 -10.49
N GLU A 167 0.49 1.15 -9.51
CA GLU A 167 1.56 0.17 -9.63
C GLU A 167 1.04 -1.22 -10.05
N ALA A 168 -0.05 -1.67 -9.43
CA ALA A 168 -0.67 -2.95 -9.77
C ALA A 168 -1.29 -2.91 -11.18
N PHE A 169 -1.87 -1.79 -11.60
CA PHE A 169 -2.36 -1.58 -12.97
C PHE A 169 -1.21 -1.63 -13.98
N ALA A 170 -0.10 -0.94 -13.70
CA ALA A 170 1.12 -0.99 -14.53
C ALA A 170 1.72 -2.39 -14.62
N GLY A 171 1.62 -3.19 -13.54
CA GLY A 171 2.07 -4.59 -13.46
C GLY A 171 1.20 -5.61 -14.19
N LEU A 172 -0.02 -5.23 -14.65
CA LEU A 172 -0.85 -6.11 -15.47
C LEU A 172 -0.12 -6.47 -16.77
N SER A 173 -0.33 -7.69 -17.27
CA SER A 173 0.25 -8.10 -18.56
C SER A 173 -0.13 -7.10 -19.66
N SER A 174 0.78 -6.89 -20.62
CA SER A 174 0.54 -5.97 -21.75
C SER A 174 -0.73 -6.32 -22.54
N LEU A 175 -1.05 -7.60 -22.62
CA LEU A 175 -2.26 -8.08 -23.30
C LEU A 175 -3.54 -7.67 -22.53
N VAL A 176 -3.56 -7.80 -21.23
CA VAL A 176 -4.70 -7.39 -20.38
C VAL A 176 -4.82 -5.88 -20.37
N ARG A 177 -3.71 -5.17 -20.14
CA ARG A 177 -3.70 -3.71 -20.07
C ARG A 177 -4.15 -3.05 -21.39
N ALA A 178 -3.80 -3.64 -22.54
CA ALA A 178 -4.25 -3.14 -23.85
C ALA A 178 -5.78 -3.25 -24.06
N GLN A 179 -6.47 -4.07 -23.27
CA GLN A 179 -7.92 -4.23 -23.30
C GLN A 179 -8.65 -3.37 -22.27
N LEU A 180 -7.91 -2.58 -21.50
CA LEU A 180 -8.43 -1.64 -20.51
C LEU A 180 -8.15 -0.22 -20.95
N ARG A 181 -9.06 0.69 -20.60
CA ARG A 181 -8.91 2.13 -20.80
C ARG A 181 -8.84 2.80 -19.44
N PRO A 182 -7.70 3.40 -19.05
CA PRO A 182 -7.67 4.31 -17.92
C PRO A 182 -8.62 5.49 -18.19
N LEU A 183 -9.51 5.76 -17.26
CA LEU A 183 -10.41 6.92 -17.29
C LEU A 183 -9.75 8.11 -16.64
N VAL A 184 -9.13 7.87 -15.48
CA VAL A 184 -8.41 8.87 -14.69
C VAL A 184 -7.39 8.16 -13.78
N THR A 185 -6.28 8.84 -13.52
CA THR A 185 -5.30 8.47 -12.48
C THR A 185 -5.26 9.59 -11.46
N SER A 186 -5.29 9.26 -10.17
CA SER A 186 -5.15 10.25 -9.10
C SER A 186 -3.78 10.92 -9.14
N GLN A 187 -3.65 12.09 -8.54
CA GLN A 187 -2.41 12.86 -8.40
C GLN A 187 -2.34 13.45 -6.99
N ILE A 188 -2.53 12.62 -5.98
CA ILE A 188 -2.59 13.05 -4.59
C ILE A 188 -1.17 13.33 -4.08
N SER A 189 -0.19 12.53 -4.47
CA SER A 189 1.26 12.69 -4.23
C SER A 189 1.70 12.74 -2.76
N VAL A 190 0.78 12.65 -1.80
CA VAL A 190 1.05 12.73 -0.36
C VAL A 190 0.67 11.45 0.39
N ILE A 191 -0.02 10.52 -0.26
CA ILE A 191 -0.38 9.22 0.29
C ILE A 191 0.73 8.24 -0.10
N HIS A 192 1.28 7.53 0.87
CA HIS A 192 2.37 6.59 0.65
C HIS A 192 2.47 5.59 1.80
N HIS A 193 2.99 4.42 1.51
CA HIS A 193 3.39 3.46 2.52
C HIS A 193 4.48 4.01 3.44
N ALA A 194 4.57 3.47 4.65
CA ALA A 194 5.61 3.82 5.62
C ALA A 194 6.18 2.58 6.31
N LEU A 195 7.49 2.54 6.48
CA LEU A 195 8.09 1.61 7.42
C LEU A 195 7.97 2.19 8.83
N MET A 196 7.39 1.43 9.73
CA MET A 196 7.06 1.84 11.09
C MET A 196 7.59 0.85 12.11
N VAL A 197 7.85 1.32 13.31
CA VAL A 197 8.27 0.50 14.45
C VAL A 197 7.33 0.65 15.62
N GLY A 198 7.02 -0.48 16.24
CA GLY A 198 6.22 -0.55 17.46
C GLY A 198 7.02 -0.11 18.71
N PRO A 199 6.33 0.00 19.86
CA PRO A 199 6.93 0.49 21.12
C PRO A 199 8.19 -0.27 21.55
N ARG A 200 8.29 -1.58 21.26
CA ARG A 200 9.48 -2.40 21.59
C ARG A 200 10.74 -1.95 20.87
N LEU A 201 10.62 -1.43 19.65
CA LEU A 201 11.72 -0.98 18.81
C LEU A 201 11.86 0.54 18.75
N ALA A 202 11.05 1.31 19.47
CA ALA A 202 11.04 2.78 19.41
C ALA A 202 12.42 3.40 19.69
N THR A 203 13.21 2.84 20.62
CA THR A 203 14.58 3.30 20.91
C THR A 203 15.60 3.02 19.80
N HIS A 204 15.25 2.20 18.82
CA HIS A 204 16.10 1.86 17.66
C HIS A 204 15.73 2.64 16.40
N ARG A 205 14.70 3.51 16.47
CA ARG A 205 14.20 4.29 15.32
C ARG A 205 15.32 5.02 14.57
N ASP A 206 16.12 5.80 15.28
CA ASP A 206 17.17 6.61 14.64
C ASP A 206 18.27 5.75 13.98
N THR A 207 18.57 4.59 14.56
CA THR A 207 19.48 3.61 13.95
C THR A 207 18.89 3.06 12.67
N LEU A 208 17.61 2.70 12.68
CA LEU A 208 16.88 2.22 11.50
C LEU A 208 16.81 3.28 10.41
N VAL A 209 16.49 4.53 10.76
CA VAL A 209 16.54 5.66 9.82
C VAL A 209 17.92 5.76 9.15
N GLY A 210 18.99 5.78 9.94
CA GLY A 210 20.36 5.89 9.40
C GLY A 210 20.72 4.73 8.46
N VAL A 211 20.37 3.50 8.83
CA VAL A 211 20.62 2.29 8.01
C VAL A 211 19.84 2.36 6.70
N LEU A 212 18.55 2.68 6.76
CA LEU A 212 17.67 2.68 5.58
C LEU A 212 18.01 3.83 4.61
N LEU A 213 18.32 5.03 5.11
CA LEU A 213 18.77 6.15 4.27
C LEU A 213 20.10 5.83 3.56
N GLY A 214 20.96 5.03 4.20
CA GLY A 214 22.20 4.56 3.61
C GLY A 214 22.04 3.43 2.59
N MET A 215 20.87 2.82 2.50
CA MET A 215 20.64 1.58 1.73
C MET A 215 20.99 1.72 0.24
N ALA A 216 20.65 2.84 -0.39
CA ALA A 216 20.96 3.09 -1.78
C ALA A 216 22.47 3.22 -2.08
N ASN A 217 23.28 3.50 -1.07
CA ASN A 217 24.74 3.60 -1.19
C ASN A 217 25.46 2.25 -0.99
N ASP A 218 24.76 1.24 -0.48
CA ASP A 218 25.27 -0.13 -0.39
C ASP A 218 24.89 -0.90 -1.67
N PRO A 219 25.83 -1.52 -2.40
CA PRO A 219 25.52 -2.23 -3.64
C PRO A 219 24.48 -3.36 -3.49
N ALA A 220 24.47 -4.04 -2.33
CA ALA A 220 23.46 -5.06 -2.05
C ALA A 220 22.09 -4.43 -1.73
N GLY A 221 22.09 -3.34 -0.97
CA GLY A 221 20.90 -2.55 -0.66
C GLY A 221 20.27 -1.94 -1.90
N ALA A 222 21.07 -1.31 -2.76
CA ALA A 222 20.60 -0.71 -4.01
C ALA A 222 19.92 -1.73 -4.92
N ARG A 223 20.43 -2.97 -4.98
CA ARG A 223 19.78 -4.05 -5.73
C ARG A 223 18.42 -4.41 -5.14
N VAL A 224 18.34 -4.55 -3.82
CA VAL A 224 17.07 -4.85 -3.14
C VAL A 224 16.04 -3.75 -3.38
N LEU A 225 16.44 -2.48 -3.28
CA LEU A 225 15.56 -1.34 -3.60
C LEU A 225 15.04 -1.43 -5.04
N SER A 226 15.92 -1.72 -5.99
CA SER A 226 15.53 -1.88 -7.40
C SER A 226 14.56 -3.05 -7.62
N GLU A 227 14.74 -4.17 -6.90
CA GLU A 227 13.83 -5.33 -6.95
C GLU A 227 12.48 -5.05 -6.30
N LEU A 228 12.42 -4.13 -5.33
CA LEU A 228 11.18 -3.66 -4.69
C LEU A 228 10.51 -2.50 -5.45
N GLY A 229 11.12 -1.98 -6.53
CA GLY A 229 10.61 -0.78 -7.22
C GLY A 229 10.81 0.53 -6.47
N ILE A 230 11.59 0.53 -5.37
CA ILE A 230 11.82 1.68 -4.52
C ILE A 230 13.11 2.39 -4.95
N LEU A 231 13.04 3.70 -5.21
CA LEU A 231 14.23 4.50 -5.59
C LEU A 231 15.17 4.77 -4.42
N GLY A 232 14.66 4.74 -3.20
CA GLY A 232 15.36 4.99 -1.95
C GLY A 232 14.38 5.30 -0.84
N TRP A 233 14.90 5.61 0.33
CA TRP A 233 14.11 5.96 1.49
C TRP A 233 14.26 7.44 1.83
N GLN A 234 13.18 8.04 2.34
CA GLN A 234 13.16 9.36 2.97
C GLN A 234 12.73 9.20 4.43
N PRO A 235 13.30 9.99 5.36
CA PRO A 235 12.83 9.96 6.73
C PRO A 235 11.37 10.39 6.75
N MET A 236 10.59 9.77 7.64
CA MET A 236 9.21 10.17 7.90
C MET A 236 9.10 10.62 9.35
N GLU A 237 8.74 11.87 9.54
CA GLU A 237 8.56 12.45 10.87
C GLU A 237 7.13 12.26 11.38
N HIS A 238 6.95 12.46 12.68
CA HIS A 238 5.66 12.25 13.32
C HIS A 238 4.56 13.18 12.78
N GLU A 239 4.94 14.43 12.46
CA GLU A 239 4.03 15.42 11.87
C GLU A 239 3.50 15.00 10.49
N GLU A 240 4.31 14.29 9.69
CA GLU A 240 3.84 13.73 8.40
C GLU A 240 2.80 12.62 8.63
N ALA A 241 3.00 11.79 9.66
CA ALA A 241 2.02 10.78 10.03
C ALA A 241 0.72 11.40 10.56
N GLU A 242 0.79 12.45 11.37
CA GLU A 242 -0.39 13.19 11.83
C GLU A 242 -1.14 13.81 10.66
N PHE A 243 -0.43 14.39 9.68
CA PHE A 243 -1.05 14.92 8.48
C PHE A 243 -1.79 13.84 7.67
N LEU A 244 -1.16 12.66 7.48
CA LEU A 244 -1.82 11.52 6.82
C LEU A 244 -3.07 11.07 7.59
N ILE A 245 -3.01 11.06 8.93
CA ILE A 245 -4.14 10.71 9.80
C ILE A 245 -5.31 11.68 9.56
N ASP A 246 -5.06 12.98 9.59
CA ASP A 246 -6.09 14.01 9.39
C ASP A 246 -6.67 13.94 7.96
N LEU A 247 -5.82 13.66 6.97
CA LEU A 247 -6.25 13.45 5.60
C LEU A 247 -7.17 12.23 5.50
N MET A 248 -6.76 11.08 6.07
CA MET A 248 -7.57 9.85 6.07
C MET A 248 -8.93 10.06 6.73
N ASP A 249 -9.01 10.78 7.85
CA ASP A 249 -10.26 11.10 8.53
C ASP A 249 -11.16 12.00 7.68
N THR A 250 -10.58 12.99 7.01
CA THR A 250 -11.33 13.89 6.12
C THR A 250 -11.91 13.14 4.93
N LEU A 251 -11.16 12.18 4.38
CA LEU A 251 -11.57 11.39 3.21
C LEU A 251 -12.51 10.23 3.56
N ALA A 252 -12.55 9.80 4.83
CA ALA A 252 -13.45 8.76 5.31
C ALA A 252 -14.84 9.29 5.76
N ALA A 253 -14.98 10.61 5.92
CA ALA A 253 -16.20 11.28 6.37
C ALA A 253 -17.20 11.45 5.23
#